data_42ed85ae1b76071c40eacdc392d39d34
#
_entry.id   42ed85ae1b76071c40eacdc392d39d34
#
_cell.length_a   1.000
_cell.length_b   1.000
_cell.length_c   1.000
_cell.angle_alpha   90.00
_cell.angle_beta   90.00
_cell.angle_gamma   90.00
#
_symmetry.space_group_name_H-M   'P 1'
#
loop_
_entity.id
_entity.type
_entity.pdbx_description
1 polymer ?
#
loop_
_entity_poly.entity_id
_entity_poly.type
_entity_poly.pdbx_seq_one_letter_code
_entity_poly.pdbx_strand_id
1 'polypeptide(L)'
;LSIRRQRQMCIRDSIYFEGVYNRSEVYLNGHLLGKRPNGYISFLYDMTPYLKEGDNVLSVRVDHSRYADSRWYTGSGIYRDVWLIAAPEIHLAQWGTGWHATSLTNRQATIAVDMEVQKHIATNDRLELSATLYDAAGKQVAQRRTRVSDGKEGITKENLTLKITNPHRWNLDDPYLYTLKTELLSNGQRIDGCETKVGLRTLKFDPNKGFALNDNWMKVKGVCLHHDAGVLGAVVPPEVWERRLNNLKEIGVNAIRMSHNPQAPVV
;
A
#
# COMPACT_ATOMS: atom_id res chain seq x y z
N LEU A 1 20.93 -13.15 1.29
CA LEU A 1 20.53 -12.79 -0.07
C LEU A 1 21.66 -12.02 -0.74
N SER A 2 22.07 -12.41 -1.94
CA SER A 2 23.05 -11.66 -2.74
C SER A 2 22.33 -10.93 -3.86
N ILE A 3 22.61 -9.63 -4.00
CA ILE A 3 22.00 -8.77 -5.01
C ILE A 3 23.11 -8.22 -5.89
N ARG A 4 23.07 -8.49 -7.20
CA ARG A 4 23.98 -7.91 -8.18
C ARG A 4 23.42 -6.62 -8.75
N ARG A 5 24.23 -5.57 -8.80
CA ARG A 5 23.86 -4.31 -9.41
C ARG A 5 24.99 -3.68 -10.20
N GLN A 6 24.64 -3.13 -11.37
CA GLN A 6 25.43 -2.10 -12.03
C GLN A 6 25.03 -0.75 -11.45
N ARG A 7 26.00 0.03 -10.98
CA ARG A 7 25.78 1.36 -10.40
C ARG A 7 25.25 2.30 -11.49
N GLN A 8 23.93 2.57 -11.47
CA GLN A 8 23.36 3.67 -12.23
C GLN A 8 23.34 4.92 -11.34
N MET A 9 23.90 6.01 -11.82
CA MET A 9 23.78 7.32 -11.15
C MET A 9 22.30 7.76 -11.14
N CYS A 10 21.88 8.47 -10.10
CA CYS A 10 20.56 9.06 -9.93
C CYS A 10 19.42 8.06 -9.65
N ILE A 11 19.70 6.95 -8.96
CA ILE A 11 18.67 6.00 -8.51
C ILE A 11 18.78 5.80 -7.00
N ARG A 12 17.64 5.80 -6.32
CA ARG A 12 17.49 5.42 -4.92
C ARG A 12 16.99 3.99 -4.84
N ASP A 13 17.75 3.17 -4.12
CA ASP A 13 17.39 1.78 -3.89
C ASP A 13 16.98 1.59 -2.45
N SER A 14 15.84 1.00 -2.29
CA SER A 14 15.31 0.64 -0.98
C SER A 14 14.94 -0.84 -0.94
N ILE A 15 15.07 -1.45 0.24
CA ILE A 15 14.57 -2.78 0.53
C ILE A 15 13.28 -2.67 1.33
N TYR A 16 12.21 -3.25 0.82
CA TYR A 16 10.89 -3.27 1.43
C TYR A 16 10.55 -4.67 1.88
N PHE A 17 10.20 -4.81 3.14
CA PHE A 17 9.73 -6.06 3.75
C PHE A 17 8.25 -5.93 4.11
N GLU A 18 7.44 -6.87 3.68
CA GLU A 18 6.03 -6.93 4.06
C GLU A 18 5.81 -7.51 5.46
N GLY A 19 6.76 -8.30 5.95
CA GLY A 19 6.74 -8.81 7.31
C GLY A 19 7.92 -9.73 7.64
N VAL A 20 8.52 -9.49 8.81
CA VAL A 20 9.61 -10.30 9.36
C VAL A 20 9.32 -10.56 10.83
N TYR A 21 9.09 -11.80 11.23
CA TYR A 21 8.73 -12.15 12.60
C TYR A 21 9.94 -12.64 13.38
N ASN A 22 10.33 -11.96 14.44
CA ASN A 22 10.12 -10.60 14.87
C ASN A 22 11.45 -10.00 15.36
N ARG A 23 11.45 -8.77 15.89
CA ARG A 23 12.65 -8.04 16.34
C ARG A 23 13.81 -8.16 15.35
N SER A 24 13.51 -7.88 14.08
CA SER A 24 14.47 -7.98 13.01
C SER A 24 15.47 -6.83 13.01
N GLU A 25 16.69 -7.16 12.63
CA GLU A 25 17.76 -6.21 12.29
C GLU A 25 18.20 -6.51 10.85
N VAL A 26 18.26 -5.48 10.02
CA VAL A 26 18.62 -5.64 8.60
C VAL A 26 19.96 -4.97 8.35
N TYR A 27 20.85 -5.69 7.70
CA TYR A 27 22.20 -5.24 7.37
C TYR A 27 22.45 -5.35 5.87
N LEU A 28 23.14 -4.38 5.30
CA LEU A 28 23.67 -4.42 3.94
C LEU A 28 25.19 -4.26 3.98
N ASN A 29 25.91 -5.23 3.42
CA ASN A 29 27.39 -5.25 3.41
C ASN A 29 28.02 -5.05 4.80
N GLY A 30 27.37 -5.54 5.87
CA GLY A 30 27.77 -5.36 7.25
C GLY A 30 27.28 -4.07 7.93
N HIS A 31 26.69 -3.14 7.20
CA HIS A 31 26.12 -1.90 7.75
C HIS A 31 24.67 -2.11 8.19
N LEU A 32 24.33 -1.73 9.42
CA LEU A 32 22.96 -1.79 9.93
C LEU A 32 22.10 -0.75 9.21
N LEU A 33 21.08 -1.20 8.48
CA LEU A 33 20.09 -0.33 7.86
C LEU A 33 19.01 0.09 8.87
N GLY A 34 18.58 -0.82 9.74
CA GLY A 34 17.60 -0.51 10.76
C GLY A 34 17.09 -1.73 11.52
N LYS A 35 16.20 -1.45 12.49
CA LYS A 35 15.57 -2.44 13.37
C LYS A 35 14.06 -2.32 13.32
N ARG A 36 13.36 -3.47 13.29
CA ARG A 36 11.90 -3.53 13.35
C ARG A 36 11.46 -4.53 14.42
N PRO A 37 10.93 -4.05 15.58
CA PRO A 37 10.48 -4.94 16.64
C PRO A 37 9.16 -5.65 16.32
N ASN A 38 8.24 -5.00 15.59
CA ASN A 38 6.94 -5.57 15.22
C ASN A 38 7.08 -6.51 14.03
N GLY A 39 6.47 -7.71 14.13
CA GLY A 39 6.54 -8.74 13.09
C GLY A 39 5.48 -8.65 11.99
N TYR A 40 4.48 -7.77 12.11
CA TYR A 40 3.32 -7.74 11.21
C TYR A 40 3.22 -6.48 10.34
N ILE A 41 4.00 -5.46 10.66
CA ILE A 41 3.98 -4.17 9.95
C ILE A 41 5.09 -4.17 8.90
N SER A 42 4.74 -3.78 7.68
CA SER A 42 5.70 -3.55 6.61
C SER A 42 6.67 -2.42 6.93
N PHE A 43 7.88 -2.49 6.39
CA PHE A 43 8.90 -1.48 6.60
C PHE A 43 9.86 -1.39 5.42
N LEU A 44 10.50 -0.24 5.31
CA LEU A 44 11.42 0.11 4.22
C LEU A 44 12.73 0.66 4.78
N TYR A 45 13.85 0.30 4.15
CA TYR A 45 15.15 0.90 4.43
C TYR A 45 15.85 1.34 3.16
N ASP A 46 16.44 2.55 3.17
CA ASP A 46 17.31 3.04 2.10
C ASP A 46 18.63 2.25 2.09
N MET A 47 18.94 1.64 0.95
CA MET A 47 20.17 0.89 0.73
C MET A 47 21.25 1.72 0.03
N THR A 48 20.84 2.81 -0.62
CA THR A 48 21.69 3.60 -1.51
C THR A 48 23.06 3.96 -0.93
N PRO A 49 23.19 4.40 0.34
CA PRO A 49 24.48 4.80 0.90
C PRO A 49 25.48 3.65 1.06
N TYR A 50 25.01 2.39 1.11
CA TYR A 50 25.81 1.22 1.44
C TYR A 50 25.95 0.22 0.28
N LEU A 51 25.35 0.55 -0.87
CA LEU A 51 25.49 -0.24 -2.08
C LEU A 51 26.89 -0.07 -2.69
N LYS A 52 27.45 -1.15 -3.17
CA LYS A 52 28.69 -1.19 -3.91
C LYS A 52 28.47 -1.80 -5.29
N GLU A 53 29.41 -1.58 -6.19
CA GLU A 53 29.41 -2.23 -7.50
C GLU A 53 29.59 -3.75 -7.34
N GLY A 54 28.87 -4.52 -8.16
CA GLY A 54 28.88 -5.99 -8.11
C GLY A 54 27.99 -6.56 -7.02
N ASP A 55 28.49 -7.57 -6.32
CA ASP A 55 27.72 -8.35 -5.34
C ASP A 55 27.52 -7.57 -4.03
N ASN A 56 26.29 -7.49 -3.59
CA ASN A 56 25.88 -6.91 -2.32
C ASN A 56 25.21 -7.97 -1.45
N VAL A 57 25.58 -8.05 -0.19
CA VAL A 57 25.08 -9.04 0.77
C VAL A 57 24.09 -8.39 1.72
N LEU A 58 22.83 -8.81 1.62
CA LEU A 58 21.76 -8.45 2.56
C LEU A 58 21.64 -9.53 3.63
N SER A 59 21.78 -9.16 4.89
CA SER A 59 21.63 -10.07 6.04
C SER A 59 20.50 -9.59 6.94
N VAL A 60 19.64 -10.53 7.35
CA VAL A 60 18.53 -10.26 8.27
C VAL A 60 18.69 -11.13 9.50
N ARG A 61 18.94 -10.49 10.64
CA ARG A 61 18.94 -11.15 11.95
C ARG A 61 17.53 -11.08 12.52
N VAL A 62 17.03 -12.19 13.06
CA VAL A 62 15.72 -12.27 13.70
C VAL A 62 15.91 -12.81 15.12
N ASP A 63 15.27 -12.17 16.10
CA ASP A 63 15.27 -12.64 17.47
C ASP A 63 13.84 -12.93 17.96
N HIS A 64 13.47 -14.20 17.95
CA HIS A 64 12.18 -14.71 18.46
C HIS A 64 12.38 -15.54 19.74
N SER A 65 13.32 -15.14 20.60
CA SER A 65 13.65 -15.92 21.80
C SER A 65 12.78 -15.63 23.01
N ARG A 66 11.99 -14.53 23.02
CA ARG A 66 11.41 -14.01 24.26
C ARG A 66 10.14 -14.67 24.74
N TYR A 67 9.23 -15.12 23.88
CA TYR A 67 7.94 -15.69 24.27
C TYR A 67 7.41 -16.66 23.22
N ALA A 68 6.70 -17.68 23.65
CA ALA A 68 5.77 -18.38 22.79
C ALA A 68 4.59 -17.44 22.51
N ASP A 69 4.39 -17.09 21.26
CA ASP A 69 3.24 -16.30 20.86
C ASP A 69 2.00 -17.16 20.85
N SER A 70 0.92 -16.61 21.35
CA SER A 70 -0.30 -17.34 21.60
C SER A 70 -1.21 -17.41 20.38
N ARG A 71 -1.98 -18.47 20.29
CA ARG A 71 -3.18 -18.69 19.48
C ARG A 71 -2.96 -19.19 18.06
N TRP A 72 -1.85 -18.92 17.40
CA TRP A 72 -1.47 -19.47 16.11
C TRP A 72 0.04 -19.62 16.02
N TYR A 73 0.50 -20.45 15.10
CA TYR A 73 1.93 -20.63 14.87
C TYR A 73 2.47 -19.48 14.01
N THR A 74 3.33 -18.65 14.58
CA THR A 74 3.90 -17.48 13.92
C THR A 74 5.13 -17.81 13.08
N GLY A 75 5.89 -18.83 13.45
CA GLY A 75 7.20 -19.10 12.86
C GLY A 75 8.24 -18.06 13.26
N SER A 76 9.37 -18.05 12.57
CA SER A 76 10.45 -17.07 12.76
C SER A 76 11.06 -16.74 11.41
N GLY A 77 11.40 -15.46 11.19
CA GLY A 77 12.06 -15.02 9.98
C GLY A 77 11.19 -14.24 9.01
N ILE A 78 11.61 -14.19 7.77
CA ILE A 78 10.89 -13.54 6.67
C ILE A 78 9.76 -14.47 6.25
N TYR A 79 8.51 -14.02 6.39
CA TYR A 79 7.33 -14.83 6.08
C TYR A 79 6.38 -14.20 5.05
N ARG A 80 6.67 -12.97 4.63
CA ARG A 80 5.98 -12.22 3.56
C ARG A 80 6.99 -11.77 2.52
N ASP A 81 6.51 -11.18 1.44
CA ASP A 81 7.33 -10.77 0.31
C ASP A 81 8.38 -9.71 0.69
N VAL A 82 9.48 -9.74 -0.05
CA VAL A 82 10.58 -8.77 0.03
C VAL A 82 10.81 -8.18 -1.34
N TRP A 83 10.78 -6.86 -1.43
CA TRP A 83 10.89 -6.13 -2.68
C TRP A 83 12.13 -5.23 -2.70
N LEU A 84 12.84 -5.25 -3.81
CA LEU A 84 13.80 -4.22 -4.15
C LEU A 84 13.08 -3.11 -4.90
N ILE A 85 13.06 -1.92 -4.32
CA ILE A 85 12.44 -0.73 -4.92
C ILE A 85 13.55 0.17 -5.44
N ALA A 86 13.54 0.45 -6.74
CA ALA A 86 14.44 1.40 -7.38
C ALA A 86 13.63 2.60 -7.87
N ALA A 87 13.98 3.80 -7.43
CA ALA A 87 13.30 5.03 -7.77
C ALA A 87 14.29 6.12 -8.17
N PRO A 88 13.90 7.11 -9.01
CA PRO A 88 14.74 8.27 -9.27
C PRO A 88 14.94 9.12 -8.00
N GLU A 89 15.92 10.05 -8.02
CA GLU A 89 16.18 10.98 -6.90
C GLU A 89 14.96 11.83 -6.51
N ILE A 90 14.05 12.03 -7.46
CA ILE A 90 12.77 12.72 -7.26
C ILE A 90 11.67 11.75 -7.65
N HIS A 91 10.86 11.32 -6.69
CA HIS A 91 9.85 10.28 -6.88
C HIS A 91 8.65 10.50 -5.94
N LEU A 92 7.58 9.75 -6.13
CA LEU A 92 6.48 9.68 -5.18
C LEU A 92 6.95 8.96 -3.91
N ALA A 93 6.73 9.58 -2.76
CA ALA A 93 7.13 8.99 -1.50
C ALA A 93 6.45 7.63 -1.28
N GLN A 94 7.17 6.67 -0.70
CA GLN A 94 6.58 5.40 -0.32
C GLN A 94 5.41 5.64 0.66
N TRP A 95 4.24 5.05 0.37
CA TRP A 95 2.96 5.30 1.06
C TRP A 95 2.49 6.77 1.03
N GLY A 96 3.12 7.61 0.21
CA GLY A 96 2.80 9.03 0.10
C GLY A 96 1.60 9.35 -0.79
N THR A 97 0.95 8.35 -1.39
CA THR A 97 -0.28 8.54 -2.16
C THR A 97 -1.46 7.99 -1.40
N GLY A 98 -2.42 8.87 -1.08
CA GLY A 98 -3.67 8.53 -0.42
C GLY A 98 -4.87 9.09 -1.16
N TRP A 99 -6.06 8.54 -0.90
CA TRP A 99 -7.30 9.09 -1.43
C TRP A 99 -8.46 8.88 -0.47
N HIS A 100 -9.44 9.78 -0.50
CA HIS A 100 -10.70 9.62 0.21
C HIS A 100 -11.83 10.37 -0.51
N ALA A 101 -13.05 9.85 -0.39
CA ALA A 101 -14.22 10.55 -0.90
C ALA A 101 -14.66 11.64 0.12
N THR A 102 -14.61 12.91 -0.28
CA THR A 102 -15.06 14.03 0.54
C THR A 102 -16.57 14.22 0.44
N SER A 103 -17.17 13.83 -0.69
CA SER A 103 -18.61 13.72 -0.87
C SER A 103 -18.96 12.61 -1.84
N LEU A 104 -20.06 11.91 -1.59
CA LEU A 104 -20.53 10.83 -2.47
C LEU A 104 -22.07 10.78 -2.42
N THR A 105 -22.67 10.97 -3.59
CA THR A 105 -24.09 10.80 -3.86
C THR A 105 -24.28 9.92 -5.09
N ASN A 106 -25.52 9.59 -5.46
CA ASN A 106 -25.79 8.87 -6.70
C ASN A 106 -25.46 9.69 -7.96
N ARG A 107 -25.43 11.02 -7.85
CA ARG A 107 -25.21 11.92 -8.98
C ARG A 107 -23.78 12.40 -9.11
N GLN A 108 -23.05 12.48 -8.00
CA GLN A 108 -21.71 13.04 -7.99
C GLN A 108 -20.85 12.44 -6.88
N ALA A 109 -19.56 12.24 -7.18
CA ALA A 109 -18.51 12.00 -6.19
C ALA A 109 -17.44 13.08 -6.29
N THR A 110 -16.92 13.49 -5.14
CA THR A 110 -15.72 14.31 -5.02
C THR A 110 -14.67 13.52 -4.25
N ILE A 111 -13.50 13.35 -4.84
CA ILE A 111 -12.40 12.55 -4.29
C ILE A 111 -11.23 13.49 -4.08
N ALA A 112 -10.72 13.56 -2.84
CA ALA A 112 -9.43 14.15 -2.56
C ALA A 112 -8.34 13.09 -2.77
N VAL A 113 -7.26 13.49 -3.42
CA VAL A 113 -6.05 12.68 -3.65
C VAL A 113 -4.89 13.43 -3.07
N ASP A 114 -4.31 12.87 -2.01
CA ASP A 114 -3.12 13.40 -1.34
C ASP A 114 -1.89 12.73 -1.96
N MET A 115 -0.88 13.52 -2.31
CA MET A 115 0.35 13.03 -2.93
C MET A 115 1.57 13.68 -2.29
N GLU A 116 2.55 12.85 -1.93
CA GLU A 116 3.83 13.30 -1.38
C GLU A 116 4.95 13.04 -2.40
N VAL A 117 5.72 14.07 -2.69
CA VAL A 117 6.91 13.99 -3.54
C VAL A 117 8.16 14.02 -2.66
N GLN A 118 8.93 12.95 -2.68
CA GLN A 118 10.24 12.88 -2.06
C GLN A 118 11.31 13.41 -3.05
N LYS A 119 12.10 14.35 -2.62
CA LYS A 119 13.23 14.92 -3.38
C LYS A 119 14.50 14.75 -2.57
N HIS A 120 15.45 13.99 -3.07
CA HIS A 120 16.77 13.80 -2.48
C HIS A 120 17.80 14.81 -3.00
N ILE A 121 17.43 15.56 -4.01
CA ILE A 121 18.18 16.67 -4.60
C ILE A 121 17.24 17.85 -4.87
N ALA A 122 17.77 19.06 -4.78
CA ALA A 122 17.06 20.24 -5.26
C ALA A 122 17.00 20.24 -6.80
N THR A 123 15.93 20.79 -7.37
CA THR A 123 15.76 20.90 -8.82
C THR A 123 15.10 22.21 -9.20
N ASN A 124 15.44 22.71 -10.39
CA ASN A 124 14.75 23.81 -11.06
C ASN A 124 13.76 23.29 -12.11
N ASP A 125 13.65 21.99 -12.28
CA ASP A 125 12.69 21.37 -13.20
C ASP A 125 11.26 21.74 -12.82
N ARG A 126 10.42 21.85 -13.84
CA ARG A 126 8.99 22.01 -13.64
C ARG A 126 8.40 20.65 -13.25
N LEU A 127 8.17 20.47 -11.94
CA LEU A 127 7.52 19.28 -11.43
C LEU A 127 5.99 19.44 -11.41
N GLU A 128 5.28 18.43 -11.91
CA GLU A 128 3.82 18.37 -11.93
C GLU A 128 3.34 17.00 -11.40
N LEU A 129 2.24 17.02 -10.67
CA LEU A 129 1.50 15.83 -10.28
C LEU A 129 0.23 15.71 -11.12
N SER A 130 -0.06 14.48 -11.54
CA SER A 130 -1.28 14.13 -12.26
C SER A 130 -2.00 13.02 -11.52
N ALA A 131 -3.29 13.20 -11.25
CA ALA A 131 -4.20 12.16 -10.78
C ALA A 131 -5.27 11.92 -11.84
N THR A 132 -5.36 10.69 -12.34
CA THR A 132 -6.33 10.29 -13.37
C THR A 132 -7.11 9.09 -12.89
N LEU A 133 -8.43 9.15 -12.94
CA LEU A 133 -9.31 8.07 -12.57
C LEU A 133 -9.89 7.40 -13.81
N TYR A 134 -9.78 6.08 -13.86
CA TYR A 134 -10.34 5.24 -14.92
C TYR A 134 -11.44 4.34 -14.37
N ASP A 135 -12.48 4.11 -15.17
CA ASP A 135 -13.49 3.12 -14.85
C ASP A 135 -13.00 1.69 -15.12
N ALA A 136 -13.84 0.69 -14.81
CA ALA A 136 -13.49 -0.72 -15.00
C ALA A 136 -13.23 -1.12 -16.47
N ALA A 137 -13.74 -0.35 -17.42
CA ALA A 137 -13.49 -0.54 -18.84
C ALA A 137 -12.21 0.18 -19.35
N GLY A 138 -11.47 0.85 -18.44
CA GLY A 138 -10.26 1.59 -18.77
C GLY A 138 -10.51 2.97 -19.39
N LYS A 139 -11.76 3.47 -19.35
CA LYS A 139 -12.10 4.82 -19.83
C LYS A 139 -11.77 5.84 -18.75
N GLN A 140 -11.09 6.92 -19.12
CA GLN A 140 -10.84 8.04 -18.21
C GLN A 140 -12.16 8.73 -17.85
N VAL A 141 -12.44 8.86 -16.55
CA VAL A 141 -13.66 9.50 -16.01
C VAL A 141 -13.38 10.82 -15.30
N ALA A 142 -12.16 11.03 -14.81
CA ALA A 142 -11.72 12.30 -14.23
C ALA A 142 -10.21 12.43 -14.30
N GLN A 143 -9.71 13.67 -14.39
CA GLN A 143 -8.29 13.98 -14.31
C GLN A 143 -8.09 15.35 -13.66
N ARG A 144 -7.03 15.47 -12.88
CA ARG A 144 -6.52 16.74 -12.36
C ARG A 144 -5.00 16.74 -12.39
N ARG A 145 -4.43 17.93 -12.63
CA ARG A 145 -2.99 18.18 -12.53
C ARG A 145 -2.75 19.36 -11.60
N THR A 146 -1.64 19.36 -10.92
CA THR A 146 -1.14 20.49 -10.13
C THR A 146 0.36 20.59 -10.27
N ARG A 147 0.90 21.78 -10.10
CA ARG A 147 2.33 22.01 -10.01
C ARG A 147 2.79 21.68 -8.58
N VAL A 148 3.95 21.03 -8.43
CA VAL A 148 4.60 20.88 -7.13
C VAL A 148 5.08 22.25 -6.67
N SER A 149 4.78 22.60 -5.43
CA SER A 149 4.92 23.98 -4.91
C SER A 149 6.36 24.45 -4.82
N ASP A 150 7.32 23.56 -4.63
CA ASP A 150 8.74 23.89 -4.60
C ASP A 150 9.64 22.77 -5.14
N GLY A 151 10.88 23.13 -5.55
CA GLY A 151 11.92 22.19 -5.98
C GLY A 151 13.00 21.92 -4.94
N LYS A 152 12.80 22.31 -3.67
CA LYS A 152 13.80 22.10 -2.61
C LYS A 152 13.88 20.63 -2.23
N GLU A 153 15.02 20.21 -1.74
CA GLU A 153 15.22 18.90 -1.12
C GLU A 153 14.24 18.68 0.05
N GLY A 154 13.73 17.47 0.21
CA GLY A 154 12.76 17.10 1.23
C GLY A 154 11.45 16.58 0.65
N ILE A 155 10.41 16.53 1.49
CA ILE A 155 9.08 16.08 1.11
C ILE A 155 8.16 17.27 0.87
N THR A 156 7.51 17.29 -0.30
CA THR A 156 6.44 18.24 -0.61
C THR A 156 5.11 17.50 -0.71
N LYS A 157 4.07 18.05 -0.08
CA LYS A 157 2.72 17.48 -0.07
C LYS A 157 1.79 18.33 -0.91
N GLU A 158 1.03 17.67 -1.78
CA GLU A 158 0.02 18.31 -2.63
C GLU A 158 -1.30 17.56 -2.53
N ASN A 159 -2.40 18.29 -2.72
CA ASN A 159 -3.74 17.74 -2.76
C ASN A 159 -4.41 18.06 -4.09
N LEU A 160 -5.03 17.05 -4.69
CA LEU A 160 -5.80 17.18 -5.92
C LEU A 160 -7.25 16.76 -5.67
N THR A 161 -8.19 17.43 -6.32
CA THR A 161 -9.61 17.09 -6.22
C THR A 161 -10.14 16.60 -7.55
N LEU A 162 -10.66 15.38 -7.58
CA LEU A 162 -11.34 14.77 -8.72
C LEU A 162 -12.86 14.83 -8.52
N LYS A 163 -13.60 15.09 -9.59
CA LYS A 163 -15.07 15.06 -9.58
C LYS A 163 -15.57 14.08 -10.63
N ILE A 164 -16.53 13.24 -10.26
CA ILE A 164 -17.15 12.24 -11.12
C ILE A 164 -18.65 12.46 -11.12
N THR A 165 -19.24 12.45 -12.32
CA THR A 165 -20.70 12.47 -12.50
C THR A 165 -21.22 11.05 -12.57
N ASN A 166 -22.34 10.75 -11.90
CA ASN A 166 -22.97 9.43 -11.83
C ASN A 166 -21.99 8.31 -11.44
N PRO A 167 -21.36 8.39 -10.26
CA PRO A 167 -20.36 7.39 -9.85
C PRO A 167 -21.01 6.02 -9.65
N HIS A 168 -20.33 4.98 -10.14
CA HIS A 168 -20.67 3.60 -9.83
C HIS A 168 -20.18 3.30 -8.40
N ARG A 169 -21.09 3.02 -7.48
CA ARG A 169 -20.73 2.78 -6.08
C ARG A 169 -20.43 1.32 -5.82
N TRP A 170 -19.35 1.06 -5.11
CA TRP A 170 -19.01 -0.27 -4.63
C TRP A 170 -20.05 -0.77 -3.63
N ASN A 171 -20.51 -2.02 -3.77
CA ASN A 171 -21.33 -2.70 -2.80
C ASN A 171 -21.00 -4.21 -2.74
N LEU A 172 -21.69 -4.98 -1.90
CA LEU A 172 -21.40 -6.40 -1.69
C LEU A 172 -21.69 -7.27 -2.91
N ASP A 173 -22.74 -6.94 -3.66
CA ASP A 173 -23.18 -7.70 -4.84
C ASP A 173 -22.48 -7.23 -6.11
N ASP A 174 -22.02 -5.98 -6.11
CA ASP A 174 -21.31 -5.36 -7.22
C ASP A 174 -20.10 -4.58 -6.66
N PRO A 175 -18.97 -5.26 -6.43
CA PRO A 175 -17.76 -4.66 -5.84
C PRO A 175 -16.97 -3.85 -6.87
N TYR A 176 -17.61 -2.86 -7.47
CA TYR A 176 -17.06 -2.05 -8.55
C TYR A 176 -15.85 -1.25 -8.10
N LEU A 177 -14.76 -1.33 -8.88
CA LEU A 177 -13.51 -0.63 -8.61
C LEU A 177 -13.10 0.23 -9.80
N TYR A 178 -12.77 1.48 -9.50
CA TYR A 178 -12.01 2.35 -10.38
C TYR A 178 -10.51 2.10 -10.24
N THR A 179 -9.73 2.56 -11.20
CA THR A 179 -8.26 2.62 -11.11
C THR A 179 -7.82 4.07 -11.05
N LEU A 180 -7.26 4.48 -9.92
CA LEU A 180 -6.60 5.78 -9.77
C LEU A 180 -5.14 5.63 -10.17
N LYS A 181 -4.74 6.36 -11.22
CA LYS A 181 -3.36 6.47 -11.67
C LYS A 181 -2.80 7.81 -11.22
N THR A 182 -1.75 7.78 -10.42
CA THR A 182 -1.02 8.97 -9.98
C THR A 182 0.35 8.99 -10.62
N GLU A 183 0.76 10.16 -11.12
CA GLU A 183 2.01 10.32 -11.86
C GLU A 183 2.72 11.59 -11.42
N LEU A 184 4.05 11.49 -11.32
CA LEU A 184 4.97 12.62 -11.18
C LEU A 184 5.64 12.86 -12.52
N LEU A 185 5.58 14.11 -12.98
CA LEU A 185 6.20 14.52 -14.24
C LEU A 185 7.28 15.57 -13.95
N SER A 186 8.40 15.47 -14.67
CA SER A 186 9.46 16.50 -14.73
C SER A 186 9.53 17.03 -16.16
N ASN A 187 9.34 18.34 -16.35
CA ASN A 187 9.33 18.99 -17.66
C ASN A 187 8.38 18.34 -18.67
N GLY A 188 7.24 17.80 -18.16
CA GLY A 188 6.21 17.13 -18.97
C GLY A 188 6.45 15.63 -19.23
N GLN A 189 7.61 15.08 -18.86
CA GLN A 189 7.90 13.65 -18.95
C GLN A 189 7.56 12.94 -17.63
N ARG A 190 6.88 11.80 -17.71
CA ARG A 190 6.62 10.96 -16.54
C ARG A 190 7.94 10.39 -16.02
N ILE A 191 8.23 10.62 -14.74
CA ILE A 191 9.41 10.09 -14.06
C ILE A 191 9.06 9.04 -13.00
N ASP A 192 7.82 9.07 -12.47
CA ASP A 192 7.35 8.10 -11.50
C ASP A 192 5.82 7.99 -11.53
N GLY A 193 5.25 6.97 -10.88
CA GLY A 193 3.80 6.83 -10.75
C GLY A 193 3.37 5.51 -10.14
N CYS A 194 2.16 5.50 -9.59
CA CYS A 194 1.53 4.29 -9.09
C CYS A 194 0.06 4.18 -9.49
N GLU A 195 -0.49 2.99 -9.36
CA GLU A 195 -1.90 2.69 -9.60
C GLU A 195 -2.53 2.11 -8.33
N THR A 196 -3.72 2.61 -8.00
CA THR A 196 -4.49 2.19 -6.82
C THR A 196 -5.92 1.88 -7.18
N LYS A 197 -6.47 0.80 -6.65
CA LYS A 197 -7.90 0.48 -6.81
C LYS A 197 -8.74 1.34 -5.85
N VAL A 198 -9.85 1.89 -6.38
CA VAL A 198 -10.72 2.84 -5.68
C VAL A 198 -12.15 2.35 -5.70
N GLY A 199 -12.68 1.98 -4.53
CA GLY A 199 -14.08 1.60 -4.36
C GLY A 199 -14.86 2.71 -3.64
N LEU A 200 -15.78 3.36 -4.34
CA LEU A 200 -16.57 4.47 -3.80
C LEU A 200 -17.78 3.97 -3.03
N ARG A 201 -17.80 4.19 -1.72
CA ARG A 201 -18.92 3.79 -0.85
C ARG A 201 -19.08 4.75 0.32
N THR A 202 -20.28 4.78 0.90
CA THR A 202 -20.54 5.47 2.16
C THR A 202 -20.83 4.47 3.27
N LEU A 203 -20.33 4.75 4.47
CA LEU A 203 -20.56 3.94 5.66
C LEU A 203 -21.24 4.81 6.71
N LYS A 204 -22.30 4.28 7.34
CA LYS A 204 -22.98 4.93 8.46
C LYS A 204 -23.12 3.97 9.63
N PHE A 205 -22.95 4.50 10.82
CA PHE A 205 -23.16 3.80 12.08
C PHE A 205 -24.19 4.56 12.91
N ASP A 206 -25.21 3.87 13.36
CA ASP A 206 -26.28 4.45 14.17
C ASP A 206 -26.53 3.53 15.37
N PRO A 207 -26.63 4.05 16.60
CA PRO A 207 -26.80 3.24 17.81
C PRO A 207 -28.10 2.43 17.82
N ASN A 208 -29.14 2.87 17.11
CA ASN A 208 -30.44 2.18 17.07
C ASN A 208 -30.66 1.34 15.80
N LYS A 209 -30.03 1.74 14.66
CA LYS A 209 -30.24 1.09 13.36
C LYS A 209 -29.06 0.21 12.95
N GLY A 210 -27.90 0.35 13.60
CA GLY A 210 -26.70 -0.41 13.33
C GLY A 210 -25.87 0.15 12.20
N PHE A 211 -25.52 -0.68 11.22
CA PHE A 211 -24.62 -0.35 10.11
C PHE A 211 -25.36 -0.18 8.80
N ALA A 212 -25.01 0.85 8.05
CA ALA A 212 -25.46 1.01 6.66
C ALA A 212 -24.30 1.16 5.68
N LEU A 213 -24.41 0.46 4.55
CA LEU A 213 -23.58 0.61 3.38
C LEU A 213 -24.37 1.31 2.28
N ASN A 214 -23.88 2.43 1.78
CA ASN A 214 -24.55 3.22 0.75
C ASN A 214 -26.00 3.57 1.10
N ASP A 215 -26.23 3.95 2.37
CA ASP A 215 -27.55 4.26 2.95
C ASP A 215 -28.49 3.06 3.15
N ASN A 216 -28.09 1.84 2.78
CA ASN A 216 -28.85 0.61 3.01
C ASN A 216 -28.44 0.00 4.36
N TRP A 217 -29.40 -0.04 5.31
CA TRP A 217 -29.19 -0.65 6.62
C TRP A 217 -29.10 -2.17 6.49
N MET A 218 -28.11 -2.78 7.10
CA MET A 218 -27.86 -4.20 6.97
C MET A 218 -27.25 -4.80 8.24
N LYS A 219 -27.43 -6.11 8.43
CA LYS A 219 -26.72 -6.85 9.48
C LYS A 219 -25.33 -7.22 9.02
N VAL A 220 -24.36 -6.94 9.88
CA VAL A 220 -22.97 -7.41 9.70
C VAL A 220 -22.89 -8.86 10.17
N LYS A 221 -22.64 -9.76 9.23
CA LYS A 221 -22.41 -11.19 9.47
C LYS A 221 -20.90 -11.44 9.29
N GLY A 222 -20.15 -11.31 10.38
CA GLY A 222 -18.70 -11.27 10.33
C GLY A 222 -18.02 -12.46 10.99
N VAL A 223 -16.81 -12.73 10.56
CA VAL A 223 -15.87 -13.68 11.19
C VAL A 223 -14.56 -13.00 11.49
N CYS A 224 -13.82 -13.53 12.47
CA CYS A 224 -12.45 -13.14 12.74
C CYS A 224 -11.50 -14.05 11.95
N LEU A 225 -10.54 -13.46 11.25
CA LEU A 225 -9.45 -14.17 10.62
C LEU A 225 -8.12 -13.84 11.30
N HIS A 226 -7.38 -14.89 11.64
CA HIS A 226 -6.04 -14.80 12.22
C HIS A 226 -4.96 -15.01 11.15
N HIS A 227 -3.68 -14.90 11.58
CA HIS A 227 -2.52 -14.94 10.68
C HIS A 227 -2.00 -16.36 10.47
N ASP A 228 -2.90 -17.31 10.20
CA ASP A 228 -2.51 -18.70 9.97
C ASP A 228 -3.34 -19.37 8.88
N ALA A 229 -2.79 -20.41 8.28
CA ALA A 229 -3.44 -21.25 7.29
C ALA A 229 -3.24 -22.74 7.59
N GLY A 230 -3.44 -23.15 8.84
CA GLY A 230 -3.29 -24.53 9.28
C GLY A 230 -1.86 -25.02 9.07
N VAL A 231 -1.66 -26.05 8.25
CA VAL A 231 -0.33 -26.63 7.98
C VAL A 231 0.67 -25.67 7.32
N LEU A 232 0.20 -24.58 6.72
CA LEU A 232 1.05 -23.56 6.11
C LEU A 232 1.56 -22.53 7.14
N GLY A 233 1.06 -22.58 8.38
CA GLY A 233 1.44 -21.60 9.40
C GLY A 233 1.07 -20.17 8.98
N ALA A 234 1.97 -19.22 9.25
CA ALA A 234 1.75 -17.79 8.97
C ALA A 234 2.01 -17.38 7.51
N VAL A 235 2.58 -18.29 6.70
CA VAL A 235 2.77 -18.05 5.26
C VAL A 235 1.48 -18.41 4.54
N VAL A 236 0.67 -17.39 4.22
CA VAL A 236 -0.64 -17.58 3.58
C VAL A 236 -0.60 -17.05 2.16
N PRO A 237 -0.46 -17.91 1.13
CA PRO A 237 -0.47 -17.51 -0.27
C PRO A 237 -1.80 -16.84 -0.67
N PRO A 238 -1.81 -15.98 -1.71
CA PRO A 238 -3.01 -15.30 -2.20
C PRO A 238 -4.16 -16.26 -2.53
N GLU A 239 -3.87 -17.43 -3.11
CA GLU A 239 -4.85 -18.44 -3.50
C GLU A 239 -5.58 -19.04 -2.29
N VAL A 240 -4.91 -19.12 -1.14
CA VAL A 240 -5.52 -19.57 0.12
C VAL A 240 -6.47 -18.52 0.65
N TRP A 241 -6.11 -17.23 0.55
CA TRP A 241 -7.00 -16.12 0.89
C TRP A 241 -8.22 -16.11 -0.02
N GLU A 242 -8.05 -16.21 -1.31
CA GLU A 242 -9.14 -16.26 -2.28
C GLU A 242 -10.12 -17.39 -1.98
N ARG A 243 -9.63 -18.62 -1.77
CA ARG A 243 -10.47 -19.76 -1.39
C ARG A 243 -11.22 -19.52 -0.07
N ARG A 244 -10.54 -18.96 0.96
CA ARG A 244 -11.20 -18.66 2.24
C ARG A 244 -12.32 -17.64 2.08
N LEU A 245 -12.06 -16.57 1.35
CA LEU A 245 -13.02 -15.50 1.13
C LEU A 245 -14.24 -16.01 0.34
N ASN A 246 -14.02 -16.83 -0.68
CA ASN A 246 -15.09 -17.43 -1.47
C ASN A 246 -15.96 -18.35 -0.60
N ASN A 247 -15.38 -19.28 0.16
CA ASN A 247 -16.11 -20.15 1.07
C ASN A 247 -16.93 -19.38 2.12
N LEU A 248 -16.35 -18.30 2.68
CA LEU A 248 -17.05 -17.44 3.63
C LEU A 248 -18.22 -16.70 2.97
N LYS A 249 -18.05 -16.25 1.74
CA LYS A 249 -19.10 -15.60 0.96
C LYS A 249 -20.26 -16.57 0.67
N GLU A 250 -19.96 -17.82 0.31
CA GLU A 250 -20.97 -18.87 0.05
C GLU A 250 -21.88 -19.13 1.26
N ILE A 251 -21.36 -19.07 2.48
CA ILE A 251 -22.15 -19.22 3.72
C ILE A 251 -22.77 -17.91 4.21
N GLY A 252 -22.71 -16.84 3.40
CA GLY A 252 -23.38 -15.56 3.66
C GLY A 252 -22.64 -14.62 4.59
N VAL A 253 -21.32 -14.79 4.80
CA VAL A 253 -20.46 -13.83 5.49
C VAL A 253 -20.29 -12.59 4.62
N ASN A 254 -20.49 -11.40 5.20
CA ASN A 254 -20.36 -10.11 4.50
C ASN A 254 -19.38 -9.14 5.16
N ALA A 255 -18.69 -9.59 6.21
CA ALA A 255 -17.67 -8.80 6.90
C ALA A 255 -16.58 -9.69 7.48
N ILE A 256 -15.36 -9.17 7.53
CA ILE A 256 -14.21 -9.85 8.12
C ILE A 256 -13.54 -8.88 9.09
N ARG A 257 -13.23 -9.38 10.29
CA ARG A 257 -12.38 -8.71 11.24
C ARG A 257 -10.98 -9.31 11.17
N MET A 258 -10.01 -8.51 10.76
CA MET A 258 -8.60 -8.90 10.81
C MET A 258 -8.12 -8.94 12.27
N SER A 259 -7.91 -10.13 12.82
CA SER A 259 -7.58 -10.33 14.24
C SER A 259 -6.11 -10.68 14.39
N HIS A 260 -5.29 -9.85 15.04
CA HIS A 260 -5.58 -8.50 15.49
C HIS A 260 -4.55 -7.52 14.92
N ASN A 261 -3.68 -8.01 14.05
CA ASN A 261 -2.54 -7.33 13.45
C ASN A 261 -2.77 -7.13 11.95
N PRO A 262 -2.06 -6.22 11.30
CA PRO A 262 -2.15 -6.05 9.85
C PRO A 262 -1.87 -7.33 9.10
N GLN A 263 -2.72 -7.65 8.13
CA GLN A 263 -2.52 -8.76 7.19
C GLN A 263 -1.48 -8.41 6.13
N ALA A 264 -1.14 -9.37 5.29
CA ALA A 264 -0.29 -9.10 4.13
C ALA A 264 -0.96 -8.07 3.19
N PRO A 265 -0.19 -7.22 2.48
CA PRO A 265 -0.75 -6.21 1.58
C PRO A 265 -1.67 -6.77 0.49
N VAL A 266 -1.53 -8.03 0.13
CA VAL A 266 -2.38 -8.71 -0.87
C VAL A 266 -3.83 -8.94 -0.38
N VAL A 267 -4.09 -8.89 0.93
CA VAL A 267 -5.41 -9.09 1.56
C VAL A 267 -6.20 -7.80 1.61
#